data_63691da333133e24508506f76c7f2a9b
#
_entry.id   63691da333133e24508506f76c7f2a9b
#
_cell.length_a   1.000
_cell.length_b   1.000
_cell.length_c   1.000
_cell.angle_alpha   90.00
_cell.angle_beta   90.00
_cell.angle_gamma   90.00
#
_symmetry.space_group_name_H-M   'P 1'
#
loop_
_entity.id
_entity.type
_entity.pdbx_description
1 polymer ?
#
loop_
_entity_poly.entity_id
_entity_poly.type
_entity_poly.pdbx_seq_one_letter_code
_entity_poly.pdbx_strand_id
1 'polypeptide(L)'
;MRIIGIDPGLARVGYGIIDAIEGKKIMLDCGVIETKPTQKEERRLLEISKDLSSIIKRWNPESAAVEKFFFYRSSTTIGVVQARGVIMMTLGKYNLSIQEFPPMQIKLAITGYGHSDKDEVLKSVMHDLKITSPPKPDDAADALAIALTGLYLKSVSYTHLTLPTICSV
;
A
#
# COMPACT_ATOMS: atom_id res chain seq x y z
N MET A 1 -13.63 0.12 7.49
CA MET A 1 -12.20 0.41 7.75
C MET A 1 -11.56 0.86 6.45
N ARG A 2 -11.02 2.07 6.46
CA ARG A 2 -10.37 2.63 5.26
C ARG A 2 -8.85 2.51 5.37
N ILE A 3 -8.22 2.03 4.29
CA ILE A 3 -6.78 1.80 4.21
C ILE A 3 -6.19 2.50 2.98
N ILE A 4 -4.98 3.03 3.13
CA ILE A 4 -4.15 3.48 2.02
C ILE A 4 -3.03 2.47 1.78
N GLY A 5 -2.90 1.99 0.54
CA GLY A 5 -1.74 1.22 0.08
C GLY A 5 -0.75 2.13 -0.62
N ILE A 6 0.53 1.90 -0.41
CA ILE A 6 1.60 2.72 -0.98
C ILE A 6 2.68 1.84 -1.57
N ASP A 7 3.01 2.10 -2.83
CA ASP A 7 4.18 1.58 -3.54
C ASP A 7 5.24 2.69 -3.61
N PRO A 8 6.35 2.61 -2.80
CA PRO A 8 7.31 3.69 -2.67
C PRO A 8 8.24 3.81 -3.89
N GLY A 9 8.37 5.01 -4.43
CA GLY A 9 9.35 5.38 -5.43
C GLY A 9 9.70 6.87 -5.35
N LEU A 10 10.81 7.31 -5.96
CA LEU A 10 11.17 8.72 -6.01
C LEU A 10 10.52 9.41 -7.22
N ALA A 11 10.53 8.78 -8.39
CA ALA A 11 9.91 9.32 -9.59
C ALA A 11 8.38 9.21 -9.56
N ARG A 12 7.89 8.10 -9.02
CA ARG A 12 6.48 7.80 -8.84
C ARG A 12 6.27 7.12 -7.50
N VAL A 13 5.25 7.55 -6.78
CA VAL A 13 4.72 6.87 -5.60
C VAL A 13 3.30 6.43 -5.95
N GLY A 14 3.09 5.12 -6.07
CA GLY A 14 1.74 4.58 -6.24
C GLY A 14 0.92 4.72 -4.96
N TYR A 15 -0.37 5.06 -5.08
CA TYR A 15 -1.30 5.01 -3.96
C TYR A 15 -2.63 4.38 -4.37
N GLY A 16 -3.26 3.69 -3.42
CA GLY A 16 -4.59 3.12 -3.57
C GLY A 16 -5.39 3.24 -2.28
N ILE A 17 -6.64 3.70 -2.37
CA ILE A 17 -7.55 3.88 -1.23
C ILE A 17 -8.68 2.86 -1.34
N ILE A 18 -8.80 2.01 -0.33
CA ILE A 18 -9.86 1.01 -0.25
C ILE A 18 -10.65 1.21 1.04
N ASP A 19 -11.97 1.15 0.94
CA ASP A 19 -12.86 1.07 2.10
C ASP A 19 -13.44 -0.34 2.22
N ALA A 20 -13.25 -0.96 3.38
CA ALA A 20 -13.83 -2.25 3.72
C ALA A 20 -15.03 -2.05 4.65
N ILE A 21 -16.23 -2.28 4.09
CA ILE A 21 -17.53 -2.09 4.77
C ILE A 21 -18.32 -3.40 4.63
N GLU A 22 -18.72 -3.98 5.75
CA GLU A 22 -19.56 -5.20 5.79
C GLU A 22 -19.05 -6.34 4.87
N GLY A 23 -17.73 -6.55 4.88
CA GLY A 23 -17.07 -7.58 4.06
C GLY A 23 -16.90 -7.21 2.59
N LYS A 24 -17.44 -6.08 2.13
CA LYS A 24 -17.22 -5.56 0.78
C LYS A 24 -16.00 -4.67 0.74
N LYS A 25 -15.20 -4.79 -0.32
CA LYS A 25 -14.03 -3.95 -0.59
C LYS A 25 -14.36 -3.01 -1.73
N ILE A 26 -14.30 -1.71 -1.48
CA ILE A 26 -14.65 -0.68 -2.44
C ILE A 26 -13.40 0.17 -2.69
N MET A 27 -12.95 0.22 -3.93
CA MET A 27 -11.91 1.16 -4.35
C MET A 27 -12.50 2.58 -4.38
N LEU A 28 -11.94 3.48 -3.58
CA LEU A 28 -12.37 4.88 -3.54
C LEU A 28 -11.53 5.76 -4.46
N ASP A 29 -10.22 5.50 -4.54
CA ASP A 29 -9.28 6.26 -5.35
C ASP A 29 -8.00 5.44 -5.57
N CYS A 30 -7.31 5.71 -6.66
CA CYS A 30 -5.96 5.23 -6.90
C CYS A 30 -5.24 6.12 -7.88
N GLY A 31 -3.93 6.15 -7.83
CA GLY A 31 -3.12 6.97 -8.72
C GLY A 31 -1.66 6.96 -8.35
N VAL A 32 -0.95 7.97 -8.83
CA VAL A 32 0.47 8.18 -8.56
C VAL A 32 0.76 9.62 -8.18
N ILE A 33 1.71 9.80 -7.27
CA ILE A 33 2.38 11.07 -7.03
C ILE A 33 3.62 11.06 -7.91
N GLU A 34 3.69 11.95 -8.88
CA GLU A 34 4.82 12.05 -9.81
C GLU A 34 5.71 13.22 -9.45
N THR A 35 7.03 13.00 -9.49
CA THR A 35 8.02 14.07 -9.33
C THR A 35 8.91 14.17 -10.56
N LYS A 36 9.28 15.39 -10.93
CA LYS A 36 10.08 15.62 -12.15
C LYS A 36 11.57 15.37 -11.88
N PRO A 37 12.26 14.56 -12.71
CA PRO A 37 13.70 14.29 -12.54
C PRO A 37 14.57 15.54 -12.73
N THR A 38 14.07 16.59 -13.36
CA THR A 38 14.74 17.90 -13.51
C THR A 38 14.72 18.77 -12.26
N GLN A 39 13.88 18.41 -11.26
CA GLN A 39 13.84 19.10 -9.97
C GLN A 39 14.96 18.61 -9.06
N LYS A 40 15.40 19.48 -8.14
CA LYS A 40 16.33 19.12 -7.08
C LYS A 40 15.68 18.09 -6.14
N GLU A 41 16.48 17.18 -5.61
CA GLU A 41 16.03 16.05 -4.83
C GLU A 41 15.18 16.46 -3.61
N GLU A 42 15.62 17.49 -2.88
CA GLU A 42 14.89 18.01 -1.72
C GLU A 42 13.50 18.56 -2.09
N ARG A 43 13.34 19.06 -3.31
CA ARG A 43 12.05 19.53 -3.80
C ARG A 43 11.12 18.39 -4.17
N ARG A 44 11.67 17.34 -4.77
CA ARG A 44 10.92 16.11 -5.07
C ARG A 44 10.40 15.44 -3.79
N LEU A 45 11.26 15.33 -2.78
CA LEU A 45 10.88 14.76 -1.48
C LEU A 45 9.79 15.60 -0.80
N LEU A 46 9.88 16.93 -0.86
CA LEU A 46 8.86 17.82 -0.32
C LEU A 46 7.52 17.67 -1.06
N GLU A 47 7.54 17.51 -2.38
CA GLU A 47 6.35 17.29 -3.22
C GLU A 47 5.66 15.98 -2.82
N ILE A 48 6.41 14.88 -2.66
CA ILE A 48 5.87 13.60 -2.18
C ILE A 48 5.15 13.78 -0.84
N SER A 49 5.78 14.44 0.15
CA SER A 49 5.16 14.65 1.47
C SER A 49 3.89 15.50 1.39
N LYS A 50 3.90 16.53 0.56
CA LYS A 50 2.78 17.47 0.40
C LYS A 50 1.57 16.79 -0.26
N ASP A 51 1.81 16.07 -1.35
CA ASP A 51 0.74 15.41 -2.11
C ASP A 51 0.17 14.22 -1.33
N LEU A 52 1.03 13.41 -0.68
CA LEU A 52 0.58 12.35 0.22
C LEU A 52 -0.25 12.90 1.38
N SER A 53 0.17 14.04 1.97
CA SER A 53 -0.62 14.71 3.02
C SER A 53 -2.00 15.14 2.51
N SER A 54 -2.10 15.59 1.27
CA SER A 54 -3.37 16.00 0.66
C SER A 54 -4.29 14.80 0.44
N ILE A 55 -3.74 13.67 -0.02
CA ILE A 55 -4.48 12.41 -0.19
C ILE A 55 -5.00 11.91 1.15
N ILE A 56 -4.13 11.87 2.19
CA ILE A 56 -4.52 11.43 3.54
C ILE A 56 -5.65 12.32 4.11
N LYS A 57 -5.53 13.63 3.99
CA LYS A 57 -6.58 14.57 4.45
C LYS A 57 -7.89 14.38 3.72
N ARG A 58 -7.85 14.15 2.40
CA ARG A 58 -9.04 13.96 1.57
C ARG A 58 -9.78 12.68 1.94
N TRP A 59 -9.05 11.58 2.10
CA TRP A 59 -9.66 10.26 2.25
C TRP A 59 -9.74 9.78 3.70
N ASN A 60 -8.99 10.39 4.61
CA ASN A 60 -8.95 10.07 6.04
C ASN A 60 -8.84 8.57 6.32
N PRO A 61 -7.79 7.87 5.82
CA PRO A 61 -7.60 6.45 6.10
C PRO A 61 -7.27 6.21 7.59
N GLU A 62 -7.65 5.05 8.10
CA GLU A 62 -7.36 4.61 9.48
C GLU A 62 -6.02 3.89 9.59
N SER A 63 -5.55 3.32 8.47
CA SER A 63 -4.30 2.56 8.41
C SER A 63 -3.63 2.69 7.04
N ALA A 64 -2.34 2.36 7.01
CA ALA A 64 -1.53 2.32 5.81
C ALA A 64 -0.86 0.95 5.65
N ALA A 65 -0.79 0.48 4.42
CA ALA A 65 0.02 -0.65 4.00
C ALA A 65 1.11 -0.15 3.05
N VAL A 66 2.36 -0.53 3.26
CA VAL A 66 3.50 -0.06 2.48
C VAL A 66 4.31 -1.26 2.02
N GLU A 67 4.76 -1.26 0.77
CA GLU A 67 5.68 -2.29 0.31
C GLU A 67 7.02 -2.16 1.02
N LYS A 68 7.51 -3.30 1.56
CA LYS A 68 8.82 -3.37 2.22
C LYS A 68 9.90 -3.58 1.18
N PHE A 69 10.74 -2.60 1.03
CA PHE A 69 11.85 -2.63 0.09
C PHE A 69 13.06 -3.38 0.65
N PHE A 70 13.65 -4.28 -0.15
CA PHE A 70 14.92 -4.92 0.17
C PHE A 70 16.04 -4.26 -0.62
N PHE A 71 17.12 -3.91 0.08
CA PHE A 71 18.25 -3.19 -0.49
C PHE A 71 19.04 -4.06 -1.46
N TYR A 72 19.06 -3.69 -2.74
CA TYR A 72 20.13 -4.07 -3.66
C TYR A 72 21.08 -2.88 -3.83
N ARG A 73 22.36 -3.14 -3.88
CA ARG A 73 23.42 -2.11 -4.04
C ARG A 73 23.34 -1.46 -5.44
N SER A 74 22.55 -0.43 -5.58
CA SER A 74 22.43 0.35 -6.81
C SER A 74 22.29 1.83 -6.47
N SER A 75 22.89 2.71 -7.25
CA SER A 75 22.79 4.16 -7.06
C SER A 75 21.35 4.69 -7.12
N THR A 76 20.48 4.03 -7.88
CA THR A 76 19.05 4.34 -7.96
C THR A 76 18.30 4.02 -6.68
N THR A 77 18.85 3.17 -5.81
CA THR A 77 18.25 2.76 -4.54
C THR A 77 18.20 3.90 -3.52
N ILE A 78 19.19 4.82 -3.53
CA ILE A 78 19.29 5.91 -2.54
C ILE A 78 18.04 6.79 -2.59
N GLY A 79 17.65 7.25 -3.77
CA GLY A 79 16.47 8.11 -3.92
C GLY A 79 15.16 7.43 -3.49
N VAL A 80 15.01 6.12 -3.74
CA VAL A 80 13.85 5.36 -3.27
C VAL A 80 13.81 5.26 -1.75
N VAL A 81 14.97 5.05 -1.11
CA VAL A 81 15.11 5.01 0.36
C VAL A 81 14.72 6.34 0.99
N GLN A 82 15.20 7.45 0.41
CA GLN A 82 14.86 8.79 0.88
C GLN A 82 13.35 9.07 0.73
N ALA A 83 12.77 8.76 -0.43
CA ALA A 83 11.34 8.87 -0.67
C ALA A 83 10.53 8.04 0.33
N ARG A 84 10.96 6.78 0.59
CA ARG A 84 10.34 5.93 1.60
C ARG A 84 10.42 6.54 3.00
N GLY A 85 11.56 7.12 3.39
CA GLY A 85 11.70 7.81 4.67
C GLY A 85 10.69 8.96 4.81
N VAL A 86 10.51 9.76 3.76
CA VAL A 86 9.53 10.85 3.71
C VAL A 86 8.09 10.32 3.77
N ILE A 87 7.79 9.23 3.07
CA ILE A 87 6.49 8.56 3.13
C ILE A 87 6.18 8.12 4.56
N MET A 88 7.10 7.38 5.20
CA MET A 88 6.94 6.89 6.57
C MET A 88 6.76 8.03 7.58
N MET A 89 7.56 9.09 7.46
CA MET A 89 7.42 10.30 8.27
C MET A 89 6.04 10.94 8.08
N THR A 90 5.57 11.04 6.84
CA THR A 90 4.26 11.64 6.53
C THR A 90 3.13 10.81 7.09
N LEU A 91 3.16 9.47 6.94
CA LEU A 91 2.16 8.57 7.54
C LEU A 91 2.15 8.67 9.07
N GLY A 92 3.33 8.72 9.69
CA GLY A 92 3.48 8.90 11.14
C GLY A 92 2.91 10.23 11.64
N LYS A 93 3.08 11.32 10.89
CA LYS A 93 2.49 12.64 11.21
C LYS A 93 0.96 12.60 11.34
N TYR A 94 0.30 11.69 10.61
CA TYR A 94 -1.15 11.49 10.68
C TYR A 94 -1.56 10.35 11.62
N ASN A 95 -0.62 9.79 12.41
CA ASN A 95 -0.86 8.71 13.37
C ASN A 95 -1.51 7.46 12.74
N LEU A 96 -1.21 7.17 11.47
CA LEU A 96 -1.74 5.97 10.81
C LEU A 96 -1.06 4.72 11.37
N SER A 97 -1.84 3.66 11.58
CA SER A 97 -1.29 2.33 11.86
C SER A 97 -0.65 1.79 10.58
N ILE A 98 0.68 1.60 10.58
CA ILE A 98 1.45 1.22 9.40
C ILE A 98 1.76 -0.27 9.43
N GLN A 99 1.49 -0.96 8.34
CA GLN A 99 1.88 -2.34 8.07
C GLN A 99 2.82 -2.37 6.87
N GLU A 100 3.85 -3.21 6.93
CA GLU A 100 4.82 -3.33 5.86
C GLU A 100 4.88 -4.77 5.36
N PHE A 101 4.84 -4.96 4.05
CA PHE A 101 4.82 -6.28 3.42
C PHE A 101 5.91 -6.42 2.35
N PRO A 102 6.72 -7.49 2.39
CA PRO A 102 7.62 -7.81 1.29
C PRO A 102 6.83 -8.20 0.02
N PRO A 103 7.40 -7.99 -1.18
CA PRO A 103 6.73 -8.28 -2.46
C PRO A 103 6.16 -9.69 -2.56
N MET A 104 6.89 -10.68 -2.08
CA MET A 104 6.44 -12.08 -2.09
C MET A 104 5.20 -12.29 -1.23
N GLN A 105 5.10 -11.60 -0.09
CA GLN A 105 3.93 -11.69 0.79
C GLN A 105 2.70 -11.03 0.19
N ILE A 106 2.89 -9.91 -0.53
CA ILE A 106 1.82 -9.24 -1.29
C ILE A 106 1.27 -10.20 -2.34
N LYS A 107 2.14 -10.78 -3.17
CA LYS A 107 1.74 -11.77 -4.18
C LYS A 107 0.99 -12.94 -3.58
N LEU A 108 1.53 -13.52 -2.51
CA LEU A 108 0.91 -14.65 -1.81
C LEU A 108 -0.48 -14.29 -1.26
N ALA A 109 -0.64 -13.12 -0.67
CA ALA A 109 -1.91 -12.67 -0.09
C ALA A 109 -2.99 -12.43 -1.16
N ILE A 110 -2.58 -11.95 -2.34
CA ILE A 110 -3.49 -11.57 -3.43
C ILE A 110 -3.86 -12.76 -4.31
N THR A 111 -2.90 -13.63 -4.64
CA THR A 111 -3.10 -14.71 -5.63
C THR A 111 -3.06 -16.10 -5.04
N GLY A 112 -2.62 -16.25 -3.78
CA GLY A 112 -2.33 -17.54 -3.17
C GLY A 112 -0.95 -18.12 -3.53
N TYR A 113 -0.16 -17.44 -4.38
CA TYR A 113 1.16 -17.89 -4.82
C TYR A 113 2.19 -16.75 -4.83
N GLY A 114 3.26 -16.87 -4.03
CA GLY A 114 4.25 -15.80 -3.80
C GLY A 114 5.13 -15.45 -5.02
N HIS A 115 5.14 -16.29 -6.07
CA HIS A 115 5.89 -16.05 -7.30
C HIS A 115 5.00 -15.70 -8.50
N SER A 116 3.74 -15.36 -8.27
CA SER A 116 2.82 -14.90 -9.30
C SER A 116 3.40 -13.75 -10.12
N ASP A 117 3.07 -13.74 -11.40
CA ASP A 117 3.44 -12.63 -12.28
C ASP A 117 2.55 -11.39 -12.06
N LYS A 118 2.89 -10.31 -12.76
CA LYS A 118 2.18 -9.03 -12.60
C LYS A 118 0.74 -9.09 -13.11
N ASP A 119 0.50 -9.85 -14.17
CA ASP A 119 -0.84 -9.98 -14.76
C ASP A 119 -1.78 -10.79 -13.86
N GLU A 120 -1.27 -11.83 -13.20
CA GLU A 120 -2.03 -12.62 -12.22
C GLU A 120 -2.43 -11.77 -11.02
N VAL A 121 -1.50 -10.96 -10.49
CA VAL A 121 -1.77 -10.02 -9.39
C VAL A 121 -2.84 -9.00 -9.82
N LEU A 122 -2.68 -8.39 -10.99
CA LEU A 122 -3.64 -7.41 -11.52
C LEU A 122 -5.04 -8.01 -11.68
N LYS A 123 -5.16 -9.20 -12.25
CA LYS A 123 -6.46 -9.92 -12.41
C LYS A 123 -7.12 -10.17 -11.06
N SER A 124 -6.34 -10.60 -10.07
CA SER A 124 -6.86 -10.84 -8.72
C SER A 124 -7.33 -9.55 -8.04
N VAL A 125 -6.56 -8.46 -8.16
CA VAL A 125 -6.96 -7.12 -7.66
C VAL A 125 -8.26 -6.66 -8.30
N MET A 126 -8.36 -6.77 -9.63
CA MET A 126 -9.57 -6.38 -10.36
C MET A 126 -10.80 -7.20 -9.95
N HIS A 127 -10.61 -8.52 -9.77
CA HIS A 127 -11.68 -9.43 -9.30
C HIS A 127 -12.16 -9.03 -7.90
N ASP A 128 -11.22 -8.82 -6.96
CA ASP A 128 -11.54 -8.53 -5.56
C ASP A 128 -12.22 -7.17 -5.36
N LEU A 129 -11.81 -6.18 -6.15
CA LEU A 129 -12.40 -4.84 -6.14
C LEU A 129 -13.58 -4.68 -7.10
N LYS A 130 -13.90 -5.73 -7.89
CA LYS A 130 -14.98 -5.74 -8.90
C LYS A 130 -14.86 -4.60 -9.90
N ILE A 131 -13.64 -4.28 -10.31
CA ILE A 131 -13.37 -3.26 -11.33
C ILE A 131 -13.19 -3.92 -12.71
N THR A 132 -13.72 -3.29 -13.74
CA THR A 132 -13.77 -3.81 -15.11
C THR A 132 -12.62 -3.34 -15.98
N SER A 133 -11.93 -2.28 -15.58
CA SER A 133 -10.77 -1.74 -16.28
C SER A 133 -9.56 -1.69 -15.36
N PRO A 134 -8.36 -2.02 -15.88
CA PRO A 134 -7.14 -2.00 -15.06
C PRO A 134 -6.82 -0.56 -14.61
N PRO A 135 -6.46 -0.37 -13.33
CA PRO A 135 -5.95 0.90 -12.84
C PRO A 135 -4.69 1.31 -13.61
N LYS A 136 -4.57 2.59 -13.89
CA LYS A 136 -3.40 3.16 -14.58
C LYS A 136 -2.87 4.36 -13.81
N PRO A 137 -1.53 4.55 -13.79
CA PRO A 137 -0.50 3.64 -14.29
C PRO A 137 -0.35 2.39 -13.40
N ASP A 138 0.54 1.47 -13.76
CA ASP A 138 0.77 0.19 -13.07
C ASP A 138 1.04 0.35 -11.57
N ASP A 139 1.81 1.39 -11.18
CA ASP A 139 2.10 1.71 -9.78
C ASP A 139 0.82 1.90 -8.93
N ALA A 140 -0.28 2.36 -9.53
CA ALA A 140 -1.57 2.48 -8.87
C ALA A 140 -2.21 1.10 -8.61
N ALA A 141 -2.07 0.15 -9.53
CA ALA A 141 -2.53 -1.22 -9.35
C ALA A 141 -1.71 -1.95 -8.29
N ASP A 142 -0.38 -1.75 -8.28
CA ASP A 142 0.52 -2.30 -7.27
C ASP A 142 0.14 -1.77 -5.87
N ALA A 143 -0.14 -0.48 -5.75
CA ALA A 143 -0.60 0.13 -4.48
C ALA A 143 -1.96 -0.41 -4.00
N LEU A 144 -2.88 -0.74 -4.91
CA LEU A 144 -4.15 -1.41 -4.55
C LEU A 144 -3.92 -2.83 -4.04
N ALA A 145 -2.99 -3.59 -4.65
CA ALA A 145 -2.59 -4.91 -4.17
C ALA A 145 -2.02 -4.83 -2.73
N ILE A 146 -1.19 -3.82 -2.46
CA ILE A 146 -0.63 -3.56 -1.13
C ILE A 146 -1.74 -3.22 -0.13
N ALA A 147 -2.72 -2.39 -0.50
CA ALA A 147 -3.86 -2.05 0.36
C ALA A 147 -4.72 -3.28 0.69
N LEU A 148 -5.04 -4.11 -0.31
CA LEU A 148 -5.77 -5.37 -0.12
C LEU A 148 -5.03 -6.32 0.81
N THR A 149 -3.70 -6.44 0.67
CA THR A 149 -2.87 -7.26 1.57
C THR A 149 -3.02 -6.82 3.02
N GLY A 150 -2.99 -5.50 3.27
CA GLY A 150 -3.21 -4.94 4.61
C GLY A 150 -4.59 -5.28 5.18
N LEU A 151 -5.63 -5.28 4.36
CA LEU A 151 -6.98 -5.70 4.78
C LEU A 151 -7.05 -7.18 5.14
N TYR A 152 -6.46 -8.06 4.31
CA TYR A 152 -6.51 -9.51 4.54
C TYR A 152 -5.75 -9.92 5.80
N LEU A 153 -4.52 -9.43 5.99
CA LEU A 153 -3.69 -9.85 7.10
C LEU A 153 -4.14 -9.24 8.44
N LYS A 154 -4.81 -8.08 8.42
CA LYS A 154 -5.42 -7.52 9.62
C LYS A 154 -6.62 -8.34 10.10
N SER A 155 -7.43 -8.87 9.18
CA SER A 155 -8.58 -9.72 9.52
C SER A 155 -8.16 -11.03 10.19
N VAL A 156 -7.02 -11.62 9.78
CA VAL A 156 -6.50 -12.87 10.37
C VAL A 156 -6.05 -12.67 11.82
N SER A 157 -5.49 -11.50 12.17
CA SER A 157 -5.04 -11.20 13.53
C SER A 157 -6.19 -11.13 14.55
N TYR A 158 -7.41 -10.81 14.12
CA TYR A 158 -8.58 -10.79 15.00
C TYR A 158 -9.19 -12.17 15.24
N THR A 159 -9.02 -13.13 14.32
CA THR A 159 -9.57 -14.48 14.45
C THR A 159 -8.76 -15.40 15.39
N HIS A 160 -7.51 -15.08 15.67
CA HIS A 160 -6.68 -15.85 16.61
C HIS A 160 -6.82 -15.43 18.08
N LEU A 161 -7.59 -14.40 18.42
CA LEU A 161 -7.78 -13.93 19.80
C LEU A 161 -9.00 -14.52 20.51
N THR A 162 -9.75 -15.45 19.88
CA THR A 162 -10.88 -16.14 20.52
C THR A 162 -10.67 -17.65 20.57
N LEU A 163 -9.63 -18.09 21.28
CA LEU A 163 -9.64 -19.45 21.84
C LEU A 163 -10.37 -19.39 23.18
N PRO A 164 -11.46 -20.14 23.36
CA PRO A 164 -12.07 -20.25 24.68
C PRO A 164 -11.08 -20.95 25.62
N THR A 165 -10.74 -20.29 26.71
CA THR A 165 -10.03 -20.91 27.82
C THR A 165 -10.96 -21.98 28.41
N ILE A 166 -10.75 -23.25 28.08
CA ILE A 166 -11.39 -24.36 28.80
C ILE A 166 -10.68 -24.44 30.15
N CYS A 167 -11.30 -23.86 31.16
CA CYS A 167 -10.98 -24.14 32.55
C CYS A 167 -11.44 -25.56 32.83
N SER A 168 -10.50 -26.51 32.90
CA SER A 168 -10.77 -27.81 33.52
C SER A 168 -10.65 -27.69 35.03
N VAL A 169 -11.71 -28.03 35.72
CA VAL A 169 -11.78 -28.26 37.15
C VAL A 169 -11.05 -29.54 37.51
#